data_176ec7f02b2afd07ef6380b7a8a60c6f
#
_entry.id   176ec7f02b2afd07ef6380b7a8a60c6f
#
_cell.length_a   1.000
_cell.length_b   1.000
_cell.length_c   1.000
_cell.angle_alpha   90.00
_cell.angle_beta   90.00
_cell.angle_gamma   90.00
#
_symmetry.space_group_name_H-M   'P 1'
#
loop_
_entity.id
_entity.type
_entity.pdbx_description
1 polymer ?
#
loop_
_entity_poly.entity_id
_entity_poly.type
_entity_poly.pdbx_seq_one_letter_code
_entity_poly.pdbx_strand_id
1 'polypeptide(L)'
;ISEELRKDEAERKRLMNEAEVVFLCLPDDVAREAVKLVENPNTCIIDASTAHRTDPDWVYGFPELSPLHKEKIRHAKRIANPGCHATGFIAAVYPLIRLGIIGTDYPLTAHSLTGYSGGGKAMIAEYEAENRSPLFDSPRQYGLGQQHKHLPEMQYVTGIDTPPVFCPIVVDYYSGMATCIPLIASLFKKKVTKDELLALLTEYYKDAKLISVDT
;
A
#
# COMPACT_ATOMS: atom_id res chain seq x y z
N ILE A 1 -2.65 -14.07 -23.71
CA ILE A 1 -3.73 -15.07 -23.69
C ILE A 1 -4.94 -14.50 -24.43
N SER A 2 -5.62 -15.31 -25.26
CA SER A 2 -6.83 -14.84 -25.94
C SER A 2 -7.98 -14.64 -24.95
N GLU A 3 -8.98 -13.83 -25.34
CA GLU A 3 -10.16 -13.58 -24.50
C GLU A 3 -10.91 -14.90 -24.17
N GLU A 4 -10.93 -15.83 -25.09
CA GLU A 4 -11.57 -17.15 -24.94
C GLU A 4 -10.84 -18.02 -23.91
N LEU A 5 -9.51 -17.98 -23.88
CA LEU A 5 -8.69 -18.83 -23.01
C LEU A 5 -8.35 -18.18 -21.67
N ARG A 6 -8.68 -16.92 -21.45
CA ARG A 6 -8.32 -16.21 -20.21
C ARG A 6 -8.88 -16.83 -18.93
N LYS A 7 -9.95 -17.64 -19.03
CA LYS A 7 -10.56 -18.36 -17.91
C LYS A 7 -10.18 -19.85 -17.91
N ASP A 8 -9.50 -20.34 -18.93
CA ASP A 8 -9.04 -21.71 -18.95
C ASP A 8 -7.90 -21.92 -17.94
N GLU A 9 -8.10 -22.84 -17.01
CA GLU A 9 -7.17 -23.08 -15.92
C GLU A 9 -5.86 -23.71 -16.41
N ALA A 10 -5.94 -24.67 -17.33
CA ALA A 10 -4.77 -25.35 -17.86
C ALA A 10 -3.86 -24.39 -18.63
N GLU A 11 -4.46 -23.50 -19.43
CA GLU A 11 -3.72 -22.48 -20.17
C GLU A 11 -3.11 -21.43 -19.23
N ARG A 12 -3.85 -20.96 -18.21
CA ARG A 12 -3.29 -20.07 -17.20
C ARG A 12 -2.12 -20.73 -16.48
N LYS A 13 -2.29 -21.95 -16.01
CA LYS A 13 -1.22 -22.73 -15.34
C LYS A 13 0.00 -22.83 -16.24
N ARG A 14 -0.17 -23.22 -17.51
CA ARG A 14 0.93 -23.33 -18.48
C ARG A 14 1.70 -22.00 -18.60
N LEU A 15 1.01 -20.91 -18.92
CA LEU A 15 1.63 -19.60 -19.14
C LEU A 15 2.31 -19.04 -17.89
N MET A 16 1.69 -19.21 -16.72
CA MET A 16 2.28 -18.74 -15.46
C MET A 16 3.55 -19.49 -15.10
N ASN A 17 3.64 -20.78 -15.42
CA ASN A 17 4.85 -21.59 -15.15
C ASN A 17 5.96 -21.39 -16.20
N GLU A 18 5.64 -20.89 -17.39
CA GLU A 18 6.61 -20.52 -18.42
C GLU A 18 7.16 -19.09 -18.21
N ALA A 19 6.47 -18.24 -17.46
CA ALA A 19 6.86 -16.87 -17.23
C ALA A 19 7.95 -16.73 -16.16
N GLU A 20 8.89 -15.81 -16.37
CA GLU A 20 9.85 -15.42 -15.32
C GLU A 20 9.19 -14.59 -14.23
N VAL A 21 8.25 -13.71 -14.61
CA VAL A 21 7.51 -12.82 -13.70
C VAL A 21 6.02 -12.84 -14.04
N VAL A 22 5.20 -13.02 -13.03
CA VAL A 22 3.73 -12.99 -13.14
C VAL A 22 3.19 -11.84 -12.29
N PHE A 23 2.45 -10.92 -12.90
CA PHE A 23 1.68 -9.89 -12.19
C PHE A 23 0.24 -10.37 -12.01
N LEU A 24 -0.23 -10.41 -10.75
CA LEU A 24 -1.61 -10.70 -10.42
C LEU A 24 -2.36 -9.39 -10.14
N CYS A 25 -3.25 -9.02 -11.06
CA CYS A 25 -4.16 -7.87 -10.93
C CYS A 25 -5.59 -8.41 -10.82
N LEU A 26 -5.86 -9.19 -9.78
CA LEU A 26 -7.06 -9.99 -9.59
C LEU A 26 -7.73 -9.64 -8.25
N PRO A 27 -9.03 -9.94 -8.08
CA PRO A 27 -9.66 -9.97 -6.75
C PRO A 27 -8.95 -10.96 -5.83
N ASP A 28 -9.01 -10.72 -4.52
CA ASP A 28 -8.23 -11.45 -3.51
C ASP A 28 -8.40 -12.98 -3.57
N ASP A 29 -9.64 -13.45 -3.68
CA ASP A 29 -9.91 -14.89 -3.75
C ASP A 29 -9.33 -15.52 -5.03
N VAL A 30 -9.47 -14.81 -6.15
CA VAL A 30 -8.95 -15.28 -7.45
C VAL A 30 -7.43 -15.24 -7.46
N ALA A 31 -6.81 -14.25 -6.79
CA ALA A 31 -5.36 -14.18 -6.64
C ALA A 31 -4.82 -15.38 -5.83
N ARG A 32 -5.49 -15.73 -4.70
CA ARG A 32 -5.13 -16.91 -3.91
C ARG A 32 -5.18 -18.21 -4.72
N GLU A 33 -6.23 -18.38 -5.53
CA GLU A 33 -6.34 -19.56 -6.40
C GLU A 33 -5.29 -19.56 -7.52
N ALA A 34 -5.03 -18.38 -8.12
CA ALA A 34 -4.03 -18.27 -9.18
C ALA A 34 -2.61 -18.61 -8.68
N VAL A 35 -2.25 -18.23 -7.46
CA VAL A 35 -0.94 -18.57 -6.87
C VAL A 35 -0.72 -20.08 -6.79
N LYS A 36 -1.78 -20.88 -6.52
CA LYS A 36 -1.71 -22.35 -6.44
C LYS A 36 -1.36 -23.01 -7.77
N LEU A 37 -1.59 -22.32 -8.88
CA LEU A 37 -1.27 -22.83 -10.22
C LEU A 37 0.22 -22.72 -10.55
N VAL A 38 1.00 -21.93 -9.80
CA VAL A 38 2.42 -21.70 -10.06
C VAL A 38 3.25 -22.71 -9.30
N GLU A 39 3.72 -23.74 -10.00
CA GLU A 39 4.55 -24.83 -9.50
C GLU A 39 6.05 -24.60 -9.79
N ASN A 40 6.38 -23.78 -10.79
CA ASN A 40 7.77 -23.45 -11.11
C ASN A 40 8.40 -22.56 -10.01
N PRO A 41 9.42 -23.05 -9.28
CA PRO A 41 10.03 -22.31 -8.20
C PRO A 41 10.79 -21.05 -8.66
N ASN A 42 11.11 -20.97 -9.95
CA ASN A 42 11.84 -19.82 -10.52
C ASN A 42 10.90 -18.66 -10.89
N THR A 43 9.61 -18.92 -11.06
CA THR A 43 8.63 -17.87 -11.38
C THR A 43 8.45 -16.94 -10.19
N CYS A 44 8.72 -15.65 -10.40
CA CYS A 44 8.42 -14.60 -9.43
C CYS A 44 6.95 -14.14 -9.59
N ILE A 45 6.20 -14.08 -8.50
CA ILE A 45 4.85 -13.53 -8.49
C ILE A 45 4.86 -12.19 -7.78
N ILE A 46 4.28 -11.18 -8.43
CA ILE A 46 3.98 -9.86 -7.86
C ILE A 46 2.46 -9.73 -7.79
N ASP A 47 1.91 -9.77 -6.58
CA ASP A 47 0.46 -9.69 -6.36
C ASP A 47 0.03 -8.27 -5.99
N ALA A 48 -0.83 -7.67 -6.80
CA ALA A 48 -1.39 -6.34 -6.56
C ALA A 48 -2.67 -6.35 -5.70
N SER A 49 -3.21 -7.55 -5.41
CA SER A 49 -4.37 -7.68 -4.51
C SER A 49 -4.01 -7.43 -3.05
N THR A 50 -4.99 -7.47 -2.16
CA THR A 50 -4.73 -7.40 -0.70
C THR A 50 -4.46 -8.77 -0.09
N ALA A 51 -4.58 -9.85 -0.87
CA ALA A 51 -4.60 -11.24 -0.40
C ALA A 51 -3.35 -11.65 0.41
N HIS A 52 -2.18 -11.12 0.04
CA HIS A 52 -0.90 -11.59 0.58
C HIS A 52 -0.07 -10.49 1.27
N ARG A 53 -0.63 -9.30 1.49
CA ARG A 53 0.11 -8.16 2.07
C ARG A 53 0.52 -8.34 3.53
N THR A 54 -0.17 -9.22 4.25
CA THR A 54 0.12 -9.57 5.65
C THR A 54 0.52 -11.04 5.81
N ASP A 55 0.78 -11.71 4.72
CA ASP A 55 1.23 -13.11 4.71
C ASP A 55 2.74 -13.17 4.97
N PRO A 56 3.21 -13.91 6.00
CA PRO A 56 4.63 -14.00 6.35
C PRO A 56 5.50 -14.67 5.27
N ASP A 57 4.90 -15.46 4.38
CA ASP A 57 5.61 -16.13 3.27
C ASP A 57 5.79 -15.20 2.07
N TRP A 58 5.23 -13.99 2.12
CA TRP A 58 5.34 -12.98 1.07
C TRP A 58 6.19 -11.80 1.54
N VAL A 59 7.05 -11.31 0.65
CA VAL A 59 7.79 -10.07 0.92
C VAL A 59 6.93 -8.87 0.54
N TYR A 60 6.72 -7.97 1.48
CA TYR A 60 6.00 -6.72 1.23
C TYR A 60 6.80 -5.82 0.27
N GLY A 61 6.22 -5.44 -0.85
CA GLY A 61 6.91 -4.82 -1.99
C GLY A 61 7.20 -3.32 -1.82
N PHE A 62 7.77 -2.91 -0.68
CA PHE A 62 8.15 -1.53 -0.40
C PHE A 62 9.67 -1.45 -0.11
N PRO A 63 10.51 -1.30 -1.15
CA PRO A 63 11.97 -1.38 -1.01
C PRO A 63 12.58 -0.29 -0.12
N GLU A 64 11.93 0.85 0.02
CA GLU A 64 12.41 1.99 0.80
C GLU A 64 12.27 1.81 2.32
N LEU A 65 11.61 0.74 2.80
CA LEU A 65 11.51 0.46 4.24
C LEU A 65 12.88 0.29 4.90
N SER A 66 13.82 -0.38 4.23
CA SER A 66 15.21 -0.48 4.67
C SER A 66 16.09 -1.12 3.61
N PRO A 67 17.43 -0.94 3.66
CA PRO A 67 18.35 -1.64 2.77
C PRO A 67 18.20 -3.17 2.81
N LEU A 68 18.02 -3.75 4.00
CA LEU A 68 17.77 -5.17 4.17
C LEU A 68 16.46 -5.62 3.53
N HIS A 69 15.41 -4.80 3.63
CA HIS A 69 14.13 -5.10 3.01
C HIS A 69 14.22 -5.06 1.48
N LYS A 70 14.94 -4.10 0.94
CA LYS A 70 15.23 -4.01 -0.49
C LYS A 70 15.94 -5.27 -1.01
N GLU A 71 16.92 -5.78 -0.27
CA GLU A 71 17.59 -7.03 -0.64
C GLU A 71 16.64 -8.24 -0.56
N LYS A 72 15.76 -8.31 0.44
CA LYS A 72 14.73 -9.36 0.51
C LYS A 72 13.85 -9.36 -0.75
N ILE A 73 13.41 -8.18 -1.22
CA ILE A 73 12.60 -8.06 -2.45
C ILE A 73 13.38 -8.57 -3.67
N ARG A 74 14.66 -8.25 -3.80
CA ARG A 74 15.48 -8.70 -4.94
C ARG A 74 15.57 -10.21 -5.11
N HIS A 75 15.51 -10.93 -4.00
CA HIS A 75 15.62 -12.39 -3.98
C HIS A 75 14.28 -13.11 -3.82
N ALA A 76 13.20 -12.35 -3.59
CA ALA A 76 11.88 -12.92 -3.37
C ALA A 76 11.28 -13.52 -4.64
N LYS A 77 10.53 -14.61 -4.46
CA LYS A 77 9.69 -15.20 -5.49
C LYS A 77 8.19 -14.90 -5.28
N ARG A 78 7.85 -14.31 -4.14
CA ARG A 78 6.50 -13.91 -3.74
C ARG A 78 6.55 -12.50 -3.19
N ILE A 79 6.00 -11.55 -3.92
CA ILE A 79 6.02 -10.12 -3.58
C ILE A 79 4.60 -9.61 -3.54
N ALA A 80 4.19 -9.07 -2.39
CA ALA A 80 2.89 -8.42 -2.23
C ALA A 80 3.04 -6.92 -2.49
N ASN A 81 2.43 -6.43 -3.57
CA ASN A 81 2.48 -5.01 -3.92
C ASN A 81 1.63 -4.18 -2.93
N PRO A 82 2.19 -3.10 -2.35
CA PRO A 82 1.52 -2.25 -1.36
C PRO A 82 0.21 -1.62 -1.83
N GLY A 83 -0.71 -1.41 -0.89
CA GLY A 83 -1.88 -0.56 -1.13
C GLY A 83 -1.51 0.92 -1.12
N CYS A 84 -2.21 1.73 -1.92
CA CYS A 84 -1.86 3.14 -2.11
C CYS A 84 -1.92 3.97 -0.82
N HIS A 85 -3.02 3.92 -0.05
CA HIS A 85 -3.11 4.61 1.25
C HIS A 85 -2.11 4.06 2.27
N ALA A 86 -1.90 2.75 2.27
CA ALA A 86 -0.94 2.12 3.18
C ALA A 86 0.48 2.57 2.87
N THR A 87 0.85 2.73 1.59
CA THR A 87 2.16 3.26 1.19
C THR A 87 2.43 4.62 1.80
N GLY A 88 1.49 5.57 1.68
CA GLY A 88 1.64 6.91 2.27
C GLY A 88 1.74 6.88 3.80
N PHE A 89 0.91 6.05 4.45
CA PHE A 89 0.95 5.86 5.90
C PHE A 89 2.28 5.24 6.36
N ILE A 90 2.66 4.14 5.75
CA ILE A 90 3.85 3.38 6.12
C ILE A 90 5.12 4.21 5.88
N ALA A 91 5.20 4.96 4.77
CA ALA A 91 6.31 5.86 4.49
C ALA A 91 6.53 6.90 5.59
N ALA A 92 5.45 7.41 6.20
CA ALA A 92 5.55 8.39 7.29
C ALA A 92 5.79 7.73 8.65
N VAL A 93 5.09 6.64 8.98
CA VAL A 93 5.05 6.06 10.33
C VAL A 93 6.20 5.08 10.60
N TYR A 94 6.55 4.26 9.62
CA TYR A 94 7.58 3.24 9.79
C TYR A 94 8.93 3.80 10.29
N PRO A 95 9.49 4.87 9.68
CA PRO A 95 10.72 5.47 10.18
C PRO A 95 10.59 6.04 11.59
N LEU A 96 9.44 6.61 11.96
CA LEU A 96 9.24 7.17 13.30
C LEU A 96 9.35 6.10 14.39
N ILE A 97 8.79 4.92 14.12
CA ILE A 97 8.89 3.75 15.02
C ILE A 97 10.33 3.22 15.02
N ARG A 98 10.95 3.05 13.86
CA ARG A 98 12.32 2.53 13.75
C ARG A 98 13.38 3.43 14.40
N LEU A 99 13.16 4.73 14.41
CA LEU A 99 14.01 5.72 15.06
C LEU A 99 13.68 5.91 16.56
N GLY A 100 12.64 5.22 17.06
CA GLY A 100 12.19 5.30 18.45
C GLY A 100 11.59 6.65 18.83
N ILE A 101 11.08 7.40 17.87
CA ILE A 101 10.41 8.69 18.09
C ILE A 101 9.03 8.45 18.69
N ILE A 102 8.29 7.50 18.11
CA ILE A 102 7.03 7.02 18.66
C ILE A 102 7.13 5.53 18.99
N GLY A 103 6.28 5.04 19.89
CA GLY A 103 6.16 3.62 20.19
C GLY A 103 5.12 2.94 19.32
N THR A 104 5.06 1.61 19.42
CA THR A 104 4.02 0.81 18.76
C THR A 104 2.63 1.05 19.37
N ASP A 105 2.59 1.53 20.60
CA ASP A 105 1.42 1.92 21.38
C ASP A 105 0.90 3.34 21.09
N TYR A 106 1.58 4.09 20.20
CA TYR A 106 1.20 5.47 19.88
C TYR A 106 -0.15 5.53 19.16
N PRO A 107 -1.12 6.37 19.63
CA PRO A 107 -2.42 6.51 18.98
C PRO A 107 -2.29 7.28 17.66
N LEU A 108 -2.51 6.60 16.55
CA LEU A 108 -2.37 7.16 15.21
C LEU A 108 -3.72 7.45 14.56
N THR A 109 -3.76 8.56 13.87
CA THR A 109 -4.85 8.94 12.95
C THR A 109 -4.26 9.22 11.58
N ALA A 110 -4.96 8.84 10.51
CA ALA A 110 -4.53 9.11 9.15
C ALA A 110 -5.69 9.67 8.32
N HIS A 111 -5.54 10.87 7.80
CA HIS A 111 -6.41 11.46 6.79
C HIS A 111 -5.75 11.30 5.43
N SER A 112 -6.44 10.72 4.47
CA SER A 112 -5.83 10.44 3.17
C SER A 112 -6.78 10.83 2.04
N LEU A 113 -6.45 11.93 1.35
CA LEU A 113 -7.14 12.36 0.15
C LEU A 113 -6.61 11.55 -1.03
N THR A 114 -7.51 11.09 -1.90
CA THR A 114 -7.15 10.32 -3.10
C THR A 114 -7.96 10.75 -4.30
N GLY A 115 -7.32 10.76 -5.46
CA GLY A 115 -8.02 10.90 -6.73
C GLY A 115 -8.94 9.71 -7.01
N TYR A 116 -9.97 9.95 -7.82
CA TYR A 116 -11.03 8.96 -8.07
C TYR A 116 -10.54 7.72 -8.86
N SER A 117 -9.42 7.80 -9.60
CA SER A 117 -8.86 6.64 -10.28
C SER A 117 -8.44 5.51 -9.32
N GLY A 118 -8.17 5.85 -8.04
CA GLY A 118 -7.88 4.86 -6.99
C GLY A 118 -9.03 3.89 -6.70
N GLY A 119 -10.26 4.25 -7.04
CA GLY A 119 -11.44 3.39 -6.94
C GLY A 119 -11.66 2.45 -8.14
N GLY A 120 -10.76 2.50 -9.13
CA GLY A 120 -10.81 1.66 -10.32
C GLY A 120 -11.86 2.09 -11.35
N LYS A 121 -12.07 1.22 -12.35
CA LYS A 121 -12.89 1.54 -13.54
C LYS A 121 -14.30 2.03 -13.24
N ALA A 122 -14.96 1.48 -12.23
CA ALA A 122 -16.32 1.89 -11.88
C ALA A 122 -16.36 3.34 -11.37
N MET A 123 -15.47 3.70 -10.46
CA MET A 123 -15.40 5.06 -9.92
C MET A 123 -14.94 6.07 -10.98
N ILE A 124 -14.00 5.69 -11.85
CA ILE A 124 -13.61 6.53 -13.01
C ILE A 124 -14.84 6.84 -13.87
N ALA A 125 -15.61 5.82 -14.23
CA ALA A 125 -16.82 6.00 -15.04
C ALA A 125 -17.87 6.88 -14.36
N GLU A 126 -18.02 6.81 -13.02
CA GLU A 126 -18.94 7.69 -12.26
C GLU A 126 -18.49 9.16 -12.29
N TYR A 127 -17.19 9.42 -12.12
CA TYR A 127 -16.64 10.78 -12.09
C TYR A 127 -16.57 11.43 -13.47
N GLU A 128 -16.38 10.65 -14.53
CA GLU A 128 -16.23 11.12 -15.90
C GLU A 128 -17.53 11.10 -16.71
N ALA A 129 -18.64 10.67 -16.10
CA ALA A 129 -19.96 10.67 -16.78
C ALA A 129 -20.42 12.10 -17.10
N GLU A 130 -20.97 12.32 -18.31
CA GLU A 130 -21.52 13.62 -18.72
C GLU A 130 -22.58 14.15 -17.77
N ASN A 131 -23.40 13.27 -17.19
CA ASN A 131 -24.47 13.59 -16.23
C ASN A 131 -24.11 13.14 -14.82
N ARG A 132 -22.85 13.35 -14.38
CA ARG A 132 -22.41 12.96 -13.03
C ARG A 132 -23.18 13.75 -11.96
N SER A 133 -23.34 13.13 -10.81
CA SER A 133 -23.97 13.79 -9.66
C SER A 133 -23.15 15.00 -9.20
N PRO A 134 -23.77 16.16 -8.87
CA PRO A 134 -23.08 17.30 -8.24
C PRO A 134 -22.40 16.96 -6.92
N LEU A 135 -22.77 15.86 -6.27
CA LEU A 135 -22.09 15.37 -5.07
C LEU A 135 -20.62 15.00 -5.31
N PHE A 136 -20.24 14.76 -6.56
CA PHE A 136 -18.84 14.44 -6.91
C PHE A 136 -17.93 15.67 -6.98
N ASP A 137 -18.50 16.88 -6.97
CA ASP A 137 -17.72 18.12 -6.94
C ASP A 137 -17.13 18.41 -5.55
N SER A 138 -17.57 17.67 -4.52
CA SER A 138 -17.10 17.80 -3.14
C SER A 138 -16.29 16.59 -2.69
N PRO A 139 -15.30 16.76 -1.79
CA PRO A 139 -14.61 15.66 -1.14
C PRO A 139 -15.58 14.71 -0.43
N ARG A 140 -15.42 13.41 -0.60
CA ARG A 140 -16.30 12.40 -0.01
C ARG A 140 -15.51 11.44 0.88
N GLN A 141 -15.83 11.42 2.17
CA GLN A 141 -15.34 10.39 3.07
C GLN A 141 -15.97 9.05 2.78
N TYR A 142 -15.19 7.98 2.96
CA TYR A 142 -15.68 6.61 2.89
C TYR A 142 -14.99 5.74 3.96
N GLY A 143 -15.36 4.47 4.07
CA GLY A 143 -14.71 3.57 5.03
C GLY A 143 -14.95 3.95 6.49
N LEU A 144 -16.04 4.64 6.83
CA LEU A 144 -16.35 5.14 8.17
C LEU A 144 -16.45 4.03 9.23
N GLY A 145 -16.76 2.79 8.83
CA GLY A 145 -16.80 1.62 9.71
C GLY A 145 -15.43 1.11 10.17
N GLN A 146 -14.34 1.79 9.81
CA GLN A 146 -12.96 1.40 10.18
C GLN A 146 -12.61 -0.05 9.82
N GLN A 147 -13.11 -0.51 8.66
CA GLN A 147 -12.86 -1.85 8.12
C GLN A 147 -12.18 -1.81 6.74
N HIS A 148 -11.44 -0.74 6.48
CA HIS A 148 -10.73 -0.59 5.21
C HIS A 148 -9.64 -1.65 5.06
N LYS A 149 -9.58 -2.28 3.88
CA LYS A 149 -8.65 -3.37 3.57
C LYS A 149 -7.15 -3.02 3.68
N HIS A 150 -6.79 -1.73 3.79
CA HIS A 150 -5.41 -1.30 4.03
C HIS A 150 -5.05 -1.23 5.52
N LEU A 151 -5.99 -1.28 6.45
CA LEU A 151 -5.70 -1.24 7.89
C LEU A 151 -4.82 -2.41 8.37
N PRO A 152 -5.10 -3.66 7.95
CA PRO A 152 -4.24 -4.80 8.34
C PRO A 152 -2.79 -4.64 7.87
N GLU A 153 -2.56 -4.18 6.63
CA GLU A 153 -1.19 -3.97 6.12
C GLU A 153 -0.48 -2.80 6.80
N MET A 154 -1.17 -1.69 7.10
CA MET A 154 -0.63 -0.59 7.88
C MET A 154 -0.12 -1.07 9.24
N GLN A 155 -0.94 -1.85 9.96
CA GLN A 155 -0.60 -2.40 11.25
C GLN A 155 0.53 -3.42 11.15
N TYR A 156 0.42 -4.39 10.27
CA TYR A 156 1.40 -5.48 10.12
C TYR A 156 2.79 -4.97 9.77
N VAL A 157 2.90 -4.08 8.79
CA VAL A 157 4.18 -3.60 8.30
C VAL A 157 4.85 -2.64 9.28
N THR A 158 4.10 -1.76 9.93
CA THR A 158 4.66 -0.81 10.91
C THR A 158 4.86 -1.43 12.29
N GLY A 159 4.15 -2.51 12.61
CA GLY A 159 4.20 -3.18 13.90
C GLY A 159 3.46 -2.45 15.01
N ILE A 160 2.53 -1.53 14.68
CA ILE A 160 1.70 -0.83 15.68
C ILE A 160 0.73 -1.78 16.36
N ASP A 161 0.47 -1.56 17.66
CA ASP A 161 -0.37 -2.43 18.47
C ASP A 161 -1.85 -2.38 18.05
N THR A 162 -2.32 -1.21 17.61
CA THR A 162 -3.69 -0.99 17.14
C THR A 162 -3.71 -0.31 15.78
N PRO A 163 -4.66 -0.64 14.88
CA PRO A 163 -4.81 0.06 13.62
C PRO A 163 -5.04 1.56 13.83
N PRO A 164 -4.58 2.43 12.90
CA PRO A 164 -4.87 3.86 13.01
C PRO A 164 -6.37 4.14 12.79
N VAL A 165 -6.87 5.23 13.37
CA VAL A 165 -8.16 5.81 12.94
C VAL A 165 -7.97 6.34 11.53
N PHE A 166 -8.58 5.68 10.54
CA PHE A 166 -8.35 5.94 9.13
C PHE A 166 -9.53 6.68 8.49
N CYS A 167 -9.24 7.83 7.91
CA CYS A 167 -10.22 8.73 7.29
C CYS A 167 -9.88 8.93 5.79
N PRO A 168 -10.19 7.97 4.92
CA PRO A 168 -9.97 8.13 3.49
C PRO A 168 -11.03 9.03 2.85
N ILE A 169 -10.60 9.87 1.91
CA ILE A 169 -11.42 10.89 1.25
C ILE A 169 -11.15 10.84 -0.24
N VAL A 170 -12.19 10.59 -1.05
CA VAL A 170 -12.11 10.74 -2.51
C VAL A 170 -12.36 12.20 -2.87
N VAL A 171 -11.56 12.72 -3.78
CA VAL A 171 -11.66 14.10 -4.28
C VAL A 171 -11.72 14.12 -5.82
N ASP A 172 -12.22 15.25 -6.36
CA ASP A 172 -12.46 15.42 -7.80
C ASP A 172 -11.18 15.79 -8.55
N TYR A 173 -10.21 14.89 -8.53
CA TYR A 173 -9.10 14.86 -9.48
C TYR A 173 -8.76 13.42 -9.84
N TYR A 174 -8.17 13.21 -11.01
CA TYR A 174 -7.95 11.87 -11.56
C TYR A 174 -7.06 11.00 -10.66
N SER A 175 -5.85 11.44 -10.35
CA SER A 175 -4.87 10.63 -9.63
C SER A 175 -4.02 11.48 -8.67
N GLY A 176 -3.42 10.80 -7.71
CA GLY A 176 -2.59 11.40 -6.68
C GLY A 176 -3.18 11.18 -5.30
N MET A 177 -2.35 11.36 -4.27
CA MET A 177 -2.74 11.18 -2.87
C MET A 177 -2.03 12.19 -1.99
N ALA A 178 -2.74 12.65 -0.95
CA ALA A 178 -2.17 13.41 0.15
C ALA A 178 -2.53 12.71 1.46
N THR A 179 -1.55 12.08 2.10
CA THR A 179 -1.76 11.40 3.39
C THR A 179 -1.19 12.28 4.51
N CYS A 180 -2.06 12.70 5.43
CA CYS A 180 -1.72 13.48 6.60
C CYS A 180 -1.83 12.60 7.86
N ILE A 181 -0.78 12.60 8.68
CA ILE A 181 -0.72 11.87 9.94
C ILE A 181 -0.41 12.88 11.04
N PRO A 182 -1.44 13.39 11.74
CA PRO A 182 -1.25 14.32 12.85
C PRO A 182 -0.49 13.65 13.99
N LEU A 183 0.53 14.31 14.49
CA LEU A 183 1.34 13.80 15.59
C LEU A 183 1.24 14.72 16.81
N ILE A 184 1.11 14.15 18.00
CA ILE A 184 1.06 14.82 19.28
C ILE A 184 2.45 14.73 19.92
N ALA A 185 3.24 15.80 19.84
CA ALA A 185 4.64 15.80 20.26
C ALA A 185 4.85 15.44 21.74
N SER A 186 3.86 15.75 22.60
CA SER A 186 3.94 15.38 24.04
C SER A 186 3.90 13.87 24.30
N LEU A 187 3.47 13.07 23.31
CA LEU A 187 3.43 11.60 23.38
C LEU A 187 4.66 10.93 22.75
N PHE A 188 5.62 11.71 22.28
CA PHE A 188 6.85 11.16 21.71
C PHE A 188 7.70 10.49 22.81
N LYS A 189 8.23 9.31 22.51
CA LYS A 189 9.20 8.62 23.38
C LYS A 189 10.56 9.31 23.39
N LYS A 190 10.90 9.97 22.29
CA LYS A 190 12.11 10.78 22.15
C LYS A 190 11.72 12.21 21.79
N LYS A 191 12.13 13.18 22.62
CA LYS A 191 11.91 14.59 22.33
C LYS A 191 12.71 14.98 21.08
N VAL A 192 12.04 15.49 20.08
CA VAL A 192 12.64 16.00 18.84
C VAL A 192 11.92 17.29 18.44
N THR A 193 12.67 18.24 17.93
CA THR A 193 12.13 19.44 17.28
C THR A 193 11.69 19.11 15.86
N LYS A 194 10.97 20.04 15.20
CA LYS A 194 10.59 19.91 13.78
C LYS A 194 11.83 19.71 12.89
N ASP A 195 12.87 20.52 13.11
CA ASP A 195 14.08 20.49 12.27
C ASP A 195 14.88 19.20 12.47
N GLU A 196 14.99 18.72 13.71
CA GLU A 196 15.59 17.42 14.00
C GLU A 196 14.81 16.26 13.37
N LEU A 197 13.47 16.31 13.42
CA LEU A 197 12.63 15.30 12.80
C LEU A 197 12.83 15.29 11.28
N LEU A 198 12.85 16.45 10.65
CA LEU A 198 13.11 16.61 9.22
C LEU A 198 14.48 16.04 8.85
N ALA A 199 15.53 16.39 9.59
CA ALA A 199 16.87 15.87 9.37
C ALA A 199 16.94 14.34 9.50
N LEU A 200 16.26 13.76 10.49
CA LEU A 200 16.19 12.32 10.72
C LEU A 200 15.49 11.59 9.56
N LEU A 201 14.40 12.14 9.06
CA LEU A 201 13.67 11.55 7.91
C LEU A 201 14.47 11.69 6.61
N THR A 202 15.13 12.83 6.40
CA THR A 202 16.03 13.05 5.26
C THR A 202 17.17 12.03 5.27
N GLU A 203 17.80 11.82 6.41
CA GLU A 203 18.87 10.81 6.54
C GLU A 203 18.32 9.39 6.36
N TYR A 204 17.11 9.10 6.87
CA TYR A 204 16.49 7.79 6.73
C TYR A 204 16.24 7.42 5.26
N TYR A 205 15.79 8.37 4.45
CA TYR A 205 15.43 8.17 3.06
C TYR A 205 16.49 8.63 2.03
N LYS A 206 17.70 9.00 2.48
CA LYS A 206 18.75 9.54 1.59
C LYS A 206 19.08 8.68 0.36
N ASP A 207 19.00 7.36 0.50
CA ASP A 207 19.28 6.40 -0.58
C ASP A 207 18.00 5.91 -1.30
N ALA A 208 16.85 6.44 -0.95
CA ALA A 208 15.59 6.12 -1.58
C ALA A 208 15.45 6.88 -2.92
N LYS A 209 15.19 6.14 -4.01
CA LYS A 209 15.06 6.77 -5.33
C LYS A 209 13.67 7.40 -5.56
N LEU A 210 12.65 6.92 -4.85
CA LEU A 210 11.25 7.27 -5.08
C LEU A 210 10.64 8.05 -3.91
N ILE A 211 11.43 8.39 -2.88
CA ILE A 211 11.02 9.20 -1.74
C ILE A 211 11.95 10.39 -1.64
N SER A 212 11.39 11.59 -1.64
CA SER A 212 12.04 12.83 -1.26
C SER A 212 11.44 13.37 0.04
N VAL A 213 12.26 14.02 0.85
CA VAL A 213 11.84 14.65 2.11
C VAL A 213 12.04 16.15 1.95
N ASP A 214 10.93 16.90 1.95
CA ASP A 214 10.91 18.35 1.79
C ASP A 214 10.26 19.04 3.00
N THR A 215 10.47 20.37 3.13
CA THR A 215 9.91 21.22 4.21
C THR A 215 8.49 21.69 3.89
#